data_4dc8edce38de6498b1fed0dd53a0615c
#
_entry.id   4dc8edce38de6498b1fed0dd53a0615c
#
_cell.length_a   1.000
_cell.length_b   1.000
_cell.length_c   1.000
_cell.angle_alpha   90.00
_cell.angle_beta   90.00
_cell.angle_gamma   90.00
#
_symmetry.space_group_name_H-M   'P 1'
#
loop_
_entity.id
_entity.type
_entity.pdbx_description
1 polymer ?
#
loop_
_entity_poly.entity_id
_entity_poly.type
_entity_poly.pdbx_seq_one_letter_code
_entity_poly.pdbx_strand_id
1 'polypeptide(L)'
;MEKIFLNGEFVSPSEAKVSYNDRGYVFGDGIYEYIRVYNGKLFTVTEHYERFLRSANEIGLDLNYSVEELIELSRKLVDMNQIETGAIYIQATRGVAERNHSFPTPEVEPAIVAYTKSYDRPYDHLENGVNGVTVEDIRWLRCDIKSLNLLGNVLAKEYAVKYNAVEAIQHRGETVTEGSSSNAYAIKDGVIYTHPINNYILNGITRIVIKKIAEDYNIPFKEETFTVDFLKNADEVIVSSTSAEVTPVIKLDGEPFNDGKVGPITRQLQEGFEKYIESHSI
;
A
#
# COMPACT_ATOMS: atom_id res chain seq x y z
N MET A 1 4.13 23.95 -14.18
CA MET A 1 4.03 24.22 -12.72
C MET A 1 3.22 23.09 -12.10
N GLU A 2 3.72 22.49 -11.03
CA GLU A 2 3.04 21.39 -10.33
C GLU A 2 1.62 21.77 -9.92
N LYS A 3 0.70 20.84 -10.05
CA LYS A 3 -0.71 20.96 -9.68
C LYS A 3 -1.08 19.94 -8.61
N ILE A 4 -1.93 20.36 -7.70
CA ILE A 4 -2.57 19.55 -6.66
C ILE A 4 -4.07 19.68 -6.87
N PHE A 5 -4.79 18.56 -6.79
CA PHE A 5 -6.25 18.58 -6.72
C PHE A 5 -6.68 18.81 -5.27
N LEU A 6 -7.50 19.81 -5.04
CA LEU A 6 -8.08 20.12 -3.73
C LEU A 6 -9.57 20.47 -3.89
N ASN A 7 -10.45 19.64 -3.36
CA ASN A 7 -11.89 19.89 -3.28
C ASN A 7 -12.53 20.36 -4.60
N GLY A 8 -12.22 19.68 -5.72
CA GLY A 8 -12.80 20.00 -7.04
C GLY A 8 -11.93 20.88 -7.94
N GLU A 9 -10.85 21.48 -7.42
CA GLU A 9 -10.01 22.42 -8.17
C GLU A 9 -8.55 21.96 -8.30
N PHE A 10 -7.89 22.29 -9.41
CA PHE A 10 -6.45 22.09 -9.61
C PHE A 10 -5.68 23.37 -9.26
N VAL A 11 -5.12 23.39 -8.08
CA VAL A 11 -4.41 24.54 -7.49
C VAL A 11 -2.88 24.38 -7.53
N SER A 12 -2.13 25.44 -7.23
CA SER A 12 -0.70 25.31 -7.00
C SER A 12 -0.42 24.76 -5.59
N PRO A 13 0.79 24.19 -5.33
CA PRO A 13 1.15 23.71 -3.98
C PRO A 13 1.02 24.77 -2.88
N SER A 14 1.27 26.05 -3.20
CA SER A 14 1.17 27.16 -2.23
C SER A 14 -0.27 27.50 -1.84
N GLU A 15 -1.23 27.17 -2.70
CA GLU A 15 -2.67 27.36 -2.49
C GLU A 15 -3.34 26.16 -1.82
N ALA A 16 -2.74 24.96 -1.92
CA ALA A 16 -3.26 23.72 -1.34
C ALA A 16 -3.13 23.73 0.20
N LYS A 17 -4.13 24.31 0.87
CA LYS A 17 -4.18 24.44 2.33
C LYS A 17 -5.36 23.69 2.90
N VAL A 18 -5.10 22.94 3.98
CA VAL A 18 -6.12 22.22 4.74
C VAL A 18 -6.44 22.98 6.03
N SER A 19 -7.69 23.00 6.42
CA SER A 19 -8.13 23.63 7.68
C SER A 19 -7.56 22.88 8.89
N TYR A 20 -7.20 23.62 9.95
CA TYR A 20 -6.83 23.01 11.24
C TYR A 20 -7.96 22.20 11.88
N ASN A 21 -9.21 22.48 11.52
CA ASN A 21 -10.41 21.75 11.97
C ASN A 21 -10.81 20.60 11.04
N ASP A 22 -10.00 20.26 10.03
CA ASP A 22 -10.24 19.07 9.22
C ASP A 22 -10.16 17.80 10.10
N ARG A 23 -11.18 16.97 10.02
CA ARG A 23 -11.29 15.77 10.87
C ARG A 23 -10.21 14.72 10.57
N GLY A 24 -9.69 14.70 9.35
CA GLY A 24 -8.51 13.88 9.00
C GLY A 24 -7.29 14.33 9.79
N TYR A 25 -7.05 15.63 9.91
CA TYR A 25 -5.96 16.18 10.72
C TYR A 25 -6.16 15.97 12.22
N VAL A 26 -7.41 16.14 12.72
CA VAL A 26 -7.73 16.08 14.14
C VAL A 26 -7.83 14.66 14.69
N PHE A 27 -8.37 13.71 13.90
CA PHE A 27 -8.72 12.36 14.34
C PHE A 27 -8.17 11.23 13.47
N GLY A 28 -7.60 11.54 12.29
CA GLY A 28 -7.37 10.53 11.27
C GLY A 28 -8.67 9.99 10.64
N ASP A 29 -9.76 10.78 10.70
CA ASP A 29 -11.09 10.42 10.17
C ASP A 29 -11.10 10.58 8.65
N GLY A 30 -10.56 9.57 7.97
CA GLY A 30 -10.40 9.57 6.52
C GLY A 30 -9.65 8.34 6.02
N ILE A 31 -9.54 8.30 4.72
CA ILE A 31 -8.96 7.19 3.95
C ILE A 31 -7.98 7.74 2.90
N TYR A 32 -7.16 6.85 2.35
CA TYR A 32 -6.25 7.23 1.25
C TYR A 32 -6.03 6.08 0.26
N GLU A 33 -5.52 6.44 -0.93
CA GLU A 33 -4.97 5.52 -1.90
C GLU A 33 -3.62 5.99 -2.42
N TYR A 34 -2.88 5.01 -2.97
CA TYR A 34 -1.59 5.23 -3.58
C TYR A 34 -1.51 4.39 -4.85
N ILE A 35 -1.45 5.05 -6.01
CA ILE A 35 -1.59 4.43 -7.32
C ILE A 35 -0.29 4.64 -8.11
N ARG A 36 0.31 3.57 -8.60
CA ARG A 36 1.56 3.64 -9.38
C ARG A 36 1.30 4.17 -10.79
N VAL A 37 2.26 4.94 -11.28
CA VAL A 37 2.33 5.42 -12.68
C VAL A 37 3.58 4.82 -13.31
N TYR A 38 3.40 4.13 -14.44
CA TYR A 38 4.45 3.57 -15.29
C TYR A 38 4.29 4.12 -16.70
N ASN A 39 5.33 4.77 -17.25
CA ASN A 39 5.33 5.34 -18.60
C ASN A 39 4.10 6.25 -18.87
N GLY A 40 3.77 7.12 -17.92
CA GLY A 40 2.62 8.02 -18.00
C GLY A 40 1.25 7.36 -17.79
N LYS A 41 1.20 6.06 -17.51
CA LYS A 41 -0.03 5.27 -17.39
C LYS A 41 -0.30 4.83 -15.95
N LEU A 42 -1.56 4.87 -15.56
CA LEU A 42 -2.03 4.42 -14.25
C LEU A 42 -2.09 2.88 -14.19
N PHE A 43 -1.44 2.28 -13.22
CA PHE A 43 -1.42 0.83 -13.04
C PHE A 43 -2.52 0.38 -12.07
N THR A 44 -3.34 -0.60 -12.49
CA THR A 44 -4.44 -1.20 -11.69
C THR A 44 -5.33 -0.16 -11.00
N VAL A 45 -5.58 0.96 -11.68
CA VAL A 45 -6.25 2.13 -11.08
C VAL A 45 -7.70 1.85 -10.70
N THR A 46 -8.40 0.99 -11.45
CA THR A 46 -9.78 0.61 -11.16
C THR A 46 -9.88 -0.07 -9.79
N GLU A 47 -9.05 -1.08 -9.56
CA GLU A 47 -9.02 -1.84 -8.30
C GLU A 47 -8.63 -0.96 -7.11
N HIS A 48 -7.74 0.02 -7.33
CA HIS A 48 -7.41 1.01 -6.31
C HIS A 48 -8.62 1.87 -5.94
N TYR A 49 -9.36 2.38 -6.91
CA TYR A 49 -10.52 3.22 -6.62
C TYR A 49 -11.73 2.46 -6.09
N GLU A 50 -11.95 1.22 -6.52
CA GLU A 50 -12.92 0.34 -5.88
C GLU A 50 -12.60 0.14 -4.39
N ARG A 51 -11.32 -0.07 -4.04
CA ARG A 51 -10.88 -0.18 -2.64
C ARG A 51 -11.00 1.15 -1.89
N PHE A 52 -10.73 2.29 -2.53
CA PHE A 52 -10.91 3.61 -1.96
C PHE A 52 -12.36 3.87 -1.54
N LEU A 53 -13.30 3.61 -2.47
CA LEU A 53 -14.73 3.76 -2.20
C LEU A 53 -15.23 2.75 -1.17
N ARG A 54 -14.74 1.49 -1.22
CA ARG A 54 -15.00 0.52 -0.15
C ARG A 54 -14.52 1.03 1.21
N SER A 55 -13.30 1.55 1.29
CA SER A 55 -12.74 2.07 2.55
C SER A 55 -13.54 3.27 3.07
N ALA A 56 -14.02 4.15 2.18
CA ALA A 56 -14.92 5.26 2.53
C ALA A 56 -16.22 4.73 3.14
N ASN A 57 -16.85 3.77 2.49
CA ASN A 57 -18.11 3.17 2.97
C ASN A 57 -17.95 2.50 4.34
N GLU A 58 -16.82 1.80 4.60
CA GLU A 58 -16.53 1.15 5.89
C GLU A 58 -16.45 2.13 7.08
N ILE A 59 -16.15 3.40 6.83
CA ILE A 59 -16.16 4.45 7.86
C ILE A 59 -17.39 5.38 7.75
N GLY A 60 -18.36 5.02 6.92
CA GLY A 60 -19.58 5.83 6.70
C GLY A 60 -19.25 7.21 6.11
N LEU A 61 -18.36 7.27 5.14
CA LEU A 61 -17.99 8.50 4.41
C LEU A 61 -18.50 8.40 2.96
N ASP A 62 -19.46 9.23 2.62
CA ASP A 62 -19.96 9.34 1.25
C ASP A 62 -19.11 10.36 0.48
N LEU A 63 -18.50 9.93 -0.62
CA LEU A 63 -17.61 10.78 -1.41
C LEU A 63 -18.27 11.39 -2.64
N ASN A 64 -19.46 10.95 -3.03
CA ASN A 64 -20.15 11.40 -4.26
C ASN A 64 -19.27 11.37 -5.53
N TYR A 65 -18.37 10.38 -5.65
CA TYR A 65 -17.52 10.15 -6.82
C TYR A 65 -17.69 8.72 -7.32
N SER A 66 -17.76 8.56 -8.63
CA SER A 66 -17.62 7.26 -9.29
C SER A 66 -16.14 6.88 -9.47
N VAL A 67 -15.88 5.59 -9.74
CA VAL A 67 -14.54 5.11 -10.08
C VAL A 67 -14.00 5.82 -11.33
N GLU A 68 -14.86 6.00 -12.34
CA GLU A 68 -14.52 6.65 -13.62
C GLU A 68 -14.12 8.12 -13.42
N GLU A 69 -14.83 8.87 -12.58
CA GLU A 69 -14.50 10.27 -12.28
C GLU A 69 -13.16 10.39 -11.55
N LEU A 70 -12.87 9.47 -10.61
CA LEU A 70 -11.58 9.40 -9.92
C LEU A 70 -10.43 9.02 -10.87
N ILE A 71 -10.65 8.12 -11.82
CA ILE A 71 -9.69 7.77 -12.86
C ILE A 71 -9.41 8.99 -13.75
N GLU A 72 -10.45 9.70 -14.20
CA GLU A 72 -10.28 10.89 -15.05
C GLU A 72 -9.53 12.00 -14.32
N LEU A 73 -9.87 12.26 -13.04
CA LEU A 73 -9.13 13.18 -12.19
C LEU A 73 -7.65 12.83 -12.15
N SER A 74 -7.34 11.55 -11.94
CA SER A 74 -5.97 11.06 -11.86
C SER A 74 -5.20 11.23 -13.16
N ARG A 75 -5.81 10.89 -14.29
CA ARG A 75 -5.21 11.11 -15.62
C ARG A 75 -4.88 12.58 -15.83
N LYS A 76 -5.83 13.47 -15.56
CA LYS A 76 -5.61 14.92 -15.66
C LYS A 76 -4.43 15.37 -14.80
N LEU A 77 -4.30 14.83 -13.57
CA LEU A 77 -3.23 15.21 -12.66
C LEU A 77 -1.86 14.70 -13.14
N VAL A 78 -1.79 13.47 -13.68
CA VAL A 78 -0.59 12.90 -14.31
C VAL A 78 -0.16 13.73 -15.51
N ASP A 79 -1.10 14.07 -16.39
CA ASP A 79 -0.84 14.86 -17.61
C ASP A 79 -0.36 16.28 -17.28
N MET A 80 -1.06 16.97 -16.34
CA MET A 80 -0.69 18.34 -15.92
C MET A 80 0.70 18.39 -15.30
N ASN A 81 1.08 17.36 -14.55
CA ASN A 81 2.36 17.26 -13.85
C ASN A 81 3.43 16.52 -14.65
N GLN A 82 3.09 16.01 -15.84
CA GLN A 82 4.01 15.30 -16.74
C GLN A 82 4.74 14.13 -16.04
N ILE A 83 3.99 13.29 -15.34
CA ILE A 83 4.56 12.17 -14.59
C ILE A 83 4.75 10.96 -15.51
N GLU A 84 5.98 10.66 -15.85
CA GLU A 84 6.36 9.45 -16.60
C GLU A 84 6.43 8.23 -15.67
N THR A 85 7.15 8.34 -14.56
CA THR A 85 7.27 7.29 -13.56
C THR A 85 7.10 7.89 -12.16
N GLY A 86 6.21 7.29 -11.38
CA GLY A 86 5.90 7.86 -10.06
C GLY A 86 4.63 7.28 -9.47
N ALA A 87 3.88 8.10 -8.77
CA ALA A 87 2.60 7.70 -8.20
C ALA A 87 1.67 8.89 -7.98
N ILE A 88 0.39 8.57 -7.82
CA ILE A 88 -0.62 9.47 -7.28
C ILE A 88 -0.90 9.05 -5.83
N TYR A 89 -0.92 10.02 -4.94
CA TYR A 89 -1.54 9.93 -3.64
C TYR A 89 -2.89 10.64 -3.69
N ILE A 90 -3.93 10.00 -3.18
CA ILE A 90 -5.24 10.61 -2.97
C ILE A 90 -5.73 10.32 -1.56
N GLN A 91 -6.31 11.30 -0.92
CA GLN A 91 -6.84 11.22 0.43
C GLN A 91 -8.22 11.88 0.48
N ALA A 92 -9.14 11.27 1.20
CA ALA A 92 -10.41 11.88 1.56
C ALA A 92 -10.60 11.86 3.07
N THR A 93 -11.05 12.99 3.62
CA THR A 93 -11.42 13.10 5.03
C THR A 93 -12.92 13.40 5.14
N ARG A 94 -13.49 13.22 6.34
CA ARG A 94 -14.88 13.61 6.59
C ARG A 94 -15.12 15.12 6.48
N GLY A 95 -14.08 15.92 6.31
CA GLY A 95 -14.19 17.38 6.12
C GLY A 95 -14.01 18.18 7.41
N VAL A 96 -14.38 19.46 7.32
CA VAL A 96 -14.10 20.47 8.34
C VAL A 96 -15.28 20.62 9.29
N ALA A 97 -15.07 20.37 10.58
CA ALA A 97 -16.08 20.53 11.62
C ALA A 97 -15.45 20.89 12.97
N GLU A 98 -16.23 21.39 13.90
CA GLU A 98 -15.79 21.54 15.29
C GLU A 98 -15.35 20.19 15.86
N ARG A 99 -14.32 20.24 16.73
CA ARG A 99 -13.76 19.05 17.34
C ARG A 99 -14.76 18.36 18.27
N ASN A 100 -15.43 17.34 17.76
CA ASN A 100 -16.32 16.45 18.50
C ASN A 100 -16.08 15.02 18.00
N HIS A 101 -16.15 14.00 18.88
CA HIS A 101 -16.00 12.59 18.49
C HIS A 101 -17.18 12.11 17.63
N SER A 102 -18.39 12.63 17.87
CA SER A 102 -19.55 12.34 17.04
C SER A 102 -19.34 12.84 15.61
N PHE A 103 -19.98 12.19 14.65
CA PHE A 103 -20.03 12.73 13.29
C PHE A 103 -20.78 14.07 13.29
N PRO A 104 -20.37 15.00 12.41
CA PRO A 104 -21.01 16.31 12.31
C PRO A 104 -22.50 16.20 11.98
N THR A 105 -23.30 17.05 12.63
CA THR A 105 -24.71 17.21 12.31
C THR A 105 -25.02 18.71 12.25
N PRO A 106 -25.44 19.26 11.11
CA PRO A 106 -25.59 18.56 9.81
C PRO A 106 -24.26 17.98 9.26
N GLU A 107 -24.36 17.07 8.32
CA GLU A 107 -23.21 16.54 7.60
C GLU A 107 -22.41 17.66 6.92
N VAL A 108 -21.11 17.49 6.82
CA VAL A 108 -20.21 18.42 6.14
C VAL A 108 -19.65 17.79 4.87
N GLU A 109 -19.26 18.63 3.91
CA GLU A 109 -18.64 18.16 2.68
C GLU A 109 -17.29 17.48 2.96
N PRO A 110 -17.03 16.28 2.41
CA PRO A 110 -15.74 15.63 2.48
C PRO A 110 -14.65 16.51 1.86
N ALA A 111 -13.46 16.49 2.45
CA ALA A 111 -12.31 17.15 1.85
C ALA A 111 -11.45 16.12 1.10
N ILE A 112 -11.14 16.41 -0.16
CA ILE A 112 -10.34 15.53 -1.02
C ILE A 112 -9.08 16.26 -1.48
N VAL A 113 -7.92 15.63 -1.27
CA VAL A 113 -6.62 16.09 -1.77
C VAL A 113 -6.00 14.99 -2.60
N ALA A 114 -5.50 15.32 -3.80
CA ALA A 114 -4.67 14.41 -4.58
C ALA A 114 -3.46 15.14 -5.16
N TYR A 115 -2.33 14.46 -5.17
CA TYR A 115 -1.09 14.98 -5.75
C TYR A 115 -0.25 13.86 -6.35
N THR A 116 0.67 14.22 -7.21
CA THR A 116 1.61 13.30 -7.82
C THR A 116 2.99 13.38 -7.15
N LYS A 117 3.73 12.29 -7.24
CA LYS A 117 5.13 12.22 -6.86
C LYS A 117 5.90 11.50 -7.96
N SER A 118 6.93 12.16 -8.53
CA SER A 118 7.84 11.53 -9.47
C SER A 118 8.96 10.83 -8.72
N TYR A 119 9.21 9.56 -9.02
CA TYR A 119 10.32 8.77 -8.50
C TYR A 119 10.46 7.47 -9.29
N ASP A 120 11.67 6.95 -9.36
CA ASP A 120 12.00 5.73 -10.10
C ASP A 120 11.44 4.47 -9.42
N ARG A 121 11.43 3.36 -10.15
CA ARG A 121 11.16 2.05 -9.58
C ARG A 121 12.28 1.64 -8.63
N PRO A 122 12.02 0.80 -7.61
CA PRO A 122 13.03 0.39 -6.64
C PRO A 122 13.94 -0.73 -7.20
N TYR A 123 14.57 -0.50 -8.37
CA TYR A 123 15.36 -1.51 -9.08
C TYR A 123 16.43 -2.17 -8.22
N ASP A 124 17.12 -1.41 -7.38
CA ASP A 124 18.14 -1.97 -6.48
C ASP A 124 17.52 -2.95 -5.47
N HIS A 125 16.37 -2.58 -4.88
CA HIS A 125 15.66 -3.47 -3.94
C HIS A 125 15.10 -4.72 -4.64
N LEU A 126 14.63 -4.58 -5.86
CA LEU A 126 14.12 -5.71 -6.66
C LEU A 126 15.24 -6.67 -7.05
N GLU A 127 16.40 -6.14 -7.42
CA GLU A 127 17.54 -6.93 -7.88
C GLU A 127 18.30 -7.56 -6.71
N ASN A 128 18.62 -6.79 -5.69
CA ASN A 128 19.53 -7.20 -4.62
C ASN A 128 18.81 -7.62 -3.33
N GLY A 129 17.49 -7.34 -3.23
CA GLY A 129 16.71 -7.59 -2.03
C GLY A 129 16.99 -6.59 -0.92
N VAL A 130 16.24 -6.72 0.17
CA VAL A 130 16.30 -5.82 1.32
C VAL A 130 16.45 -6.58 2.63
N ASN A 131 16.90 -5.87 3.67
CA ASN A 131 16.85 -6.37 5.04
C ASN A 131 15.48 -6.08 5.65
N GLY A 132 14.95 -7.03 6.41
CA GLY A 132 13.74 -6.91 7.21
C GLY A 132 14.01 -7.13 8.70
N VAL A 133 13.06 -6.70 9.51
CA VAL A 133 13.00 -7.03 10.95
C VAL A 133 11.58 -7.45 11.31
N THR A 134 11.45 -8.27 12.35
CA THR A 134 10.13 -8.58 12.93
C THR A 134 9.79 -7.60 14.05
N VAL A 135 8.49 -7.27 14.21
CA VAL A 135 8.02 -6.36 15.26
C VAL A 135 6.58 -6.70 15.65
N GLU A 136 6.23 -6.48 16.93
CA GLU A 136 4.85 -6.65 17.40
C GLU A 136 3.89 -5.70 16.67
N ASP A 137 2.78 -6.23 16.16
CA ASP A 137 1.72 -5.47 15.50
C ASP A 137 0.80 -4.81 16.55
N ILE A 138 1.04 -3.54 16.80
CA ILE A 138 0.28 -2.70 17.74
C ILE A 138 -0.83 -1.89 17.08
N ARG A 139 -1.11 -2.12 15.78
CA ARG A 139 -2.17 -1.40 15.06
C ARG A 139 -3.55 -1.77 15.60
N TRP A 140 -4.54 -0.96 15.22
CA TRP A 140 -5.94 -1.25 15.54
C TRP A 140 -6.47 -2.51 14.83
N LEU A 141 -7.73 -2.89 15.09
CA LEU A 141 -8.32 -4.14 14.59
C LEU A 141 -9.10 -3.98 13.27
N ARG A 142 -8.85 -2.93 12.49
CA ARG A 142 -9.48 -2.65 11.20
C ARG A 142 -8.42 -2.27 10.15
N CYS A 143 -7.35 -3.08 10.07
CA CYS A 143 -6.30 -2.91 9.07
C CYS A 143 -6.76 -3.16 7.63
N ASP A 144 -7.94 -3.78 7.47
CA ASP A 144 -8.63 -3.96 6.19
C ASP A 144 -9.08 -2.64 5.55
N ILE A 145 -9.25 -1.58 6.35
CA ILE A 145 -9.58 -0.22 5.88
C ILE A 145 -8.29 0.54 5.61
N LYS A 146 -8.15 1.09 4.40
CA LYS A 146 -6.99 1.93 4.06
C LYS A 146 -7.18 3.34 4.63
N SER A 147 -7.16 3.44 5.97
CA SER A 147 -7.43 4.65 6.73
C SER A 147 -6.19 5.49 6.98
N LEU A 148 -6.38 6.73 7.44
CA LEU A 148 -5.31 7.65 7.85
C LEU A 148 -4.71 7.31 9.23
N ASN A 149 -5.18 6.27 9.91
CA ASN A 149 -4.71 5.85 11.24
C ASN A 149 -3.42 5.03 11.13
N LEU A 150 -2.34 5.65 10.71
CA LEU A 150 -1.08 5.01 10.36
C LEU A 150 0.02 5.10 11.44
N LEU A 151 -0.28 5.57 12.65
CA LEU A 151 0.76 5.75 13.67
C LEU A 151 1.47 4.43 14.01
N GLY A 152 0.73 3.31 14.16
CA GLY A 152 1.33 2.00 14.38
C GLY A 152 2.26 1.57 13.23
N ASN A 153 1.86 1.84 11.98
CA ASN A 153 2.68 1.57 10.79
C ASN A 153 3.96 2.45 10.77
N VAL A 154 3.83 3.73 11.12
CA VAL A 154 4.96 4.67 11.18
C VAL A 154 5.97 4.23 12.25
N LEU A 155 5.51 3.83 13.44
CA LEU A 155 6.37 3.33 14.50
C LEU A 155 7.09 2.03 14.12
N ALA A 156 6.39 1.10 13.46
CA ALA A 156 7.00 -0.13 12.93
C ALA A 156 8.06 0.18 11.86
N LYS A 157 7.79 1.13 10.96
CA LYS A 157 8.75 1.56 9.94
C LYS A 157 9.98 2.22 10.56
N GLU A 158 9.81 3.09 11.55
CA GLU A 158 10.91 3.73 12.26
C GLU A 158 11.75 2.70 13.03
N TYR A 159 11.11 1.66 13.57
CA TYR A 159 11.83 0.52 14.16
C TYR A 159 12.73 -0.16 13.13
N ALA A 160 12.23 -0.45 11.93
CA ALA A 160 13.05 -1.03 10.87
C ALA A 160 14.27 -0.14 10.53
N VAL A 161 14.06 1.17 10.34
CA VAL A 161 15.13 2.14 10.07
C VAL A 161 16.20 2.11 11.17
N LYS A 162 15.81 2.07 12.43
CA LYS A 162 16.72 2.00 13.57
C LYS A 162 17.63 0.76 13.54
N TYR A 163 17.16 -0.34 12.96
CA TYR A 163 17.91 -1.60 12.82
C TYR A 163 18.50 -1.78 11.40
N ASN A 164 18.63 -0.73 10.61
CA ASN A 164 19.16 -0.76 9.24
C ASN A 164 18.40 -1.72 8.33
N ALA A 165 17.09 -1.84 8.53
CA ALA A 165 16.20 -2.60 7.69
C ALA A 165 15.28 -1.70 6.87
N VAL A 166 14.83 -2.20 5.71
CA VAL A 166 13.91 -1.47 4.83
C VAL A 166 12.47 -1.72 5.20
N GLU A 167 12.14 -2.89 5.75
CA GLU A 167 10.76 -3.22 6.11
C GLU A 167 10.67 -3.88 7.50
N ALA A 168 9.58 -3.59 8.21
CA ALA A 168 9.20 -4.27 9.44
C ALA A 168 8.06 -5.24 9.14
N ILE A 169 8.28 -6.53 9.30
CA ILE A 169 7.25 -7.56 9.23
C ILE A 169 6.60 -7.66 10.61
N GLN A 170 5.31 -7.38 10.64
CA GLN A 170 4.53 -7.29 11.88
C GLN A 170 3.88 -8.63 12.23
N HIS A 171 3.75 -8.91 13.52
CA HIS A 171 3.11 -10.13 14.04
C HIS A 171 2.29 -9.83 15.31
N ARG A 172 1.22 -10.60 15.53
CA ARG A 172 0.41 -10.59 16.76
C ARG A 172 0.62 -11.88 17.52
N GLY A 173 1.25 -11.79 18.66
CA GLY A 173 1.81 -12.98 19.29
C GLY A 173 2.78 -13.67 18.31
N GLU A 174 2.54 -14.93 17.99
CA GLU A 174 3.38 -15.65 17.04
C GLU A 174 2.94 -15.52 15.58
N THR A 175 1.72 -15.04 15.31
CA THR A 175 1.14 -15.00 13.95
C THR A 175 1.60 -13.78 13.17
N VAL A 176 2.24 -13.97 12.03
CA VAL A 176 2.61 -12.90 11.09
C VAL A 176 1.34 -12.32 10.47
N THR A 177 1.27 -10.97 10.42
CA THR A 177 0.17 -10.25 9.78
C THR A 177 0.60 -9.71 8.43
N GLU A 178 1.31 -8.60 8.38
CA GLU A 178 1.82 -7.98 7.15
C GLU A 178 3.02 -7.06 7.45
N GLY A 179 3.58 -6.39 6.46
CA GLY A 179 4.62 -5.40 6.66
C GLY A 179 4.09 -4.06 7.19
N SER A 180 4.99 -3.13 7.52
CA SER A 180 4.62 -1.79 7.99
C SER A 180 3.86 -0.98 6.91
N SER A 181 4.10 -1.27 5.63
CA SER A 181 3.43 -0.66 4.48
C SER A 181 3.23 -1.63 3.31
N SER A 182 3.27 -2.93 3.58
CA SER A 182 3.29 -4.00 2.57
C SER A 182 2.56 -5.25 3.08
N ASN A 183 2.18 -6.16 2.19
CA ASN A 183 1.84 -7.53 2.58
C ASN A 183 3.12 -8.38 2.66
N ALA A 184 3.12 -9.39 3.51
CA ALA A 184 4.25 -10.29 3.74
C ALA A 184 3.93 -11.72 3.28
N TYR A 185 4.95 -12.40 2.76
CA TYR A 185 4.83 -13.77 2.27
C TYR A 185 6.05 -14.59 2.69
N ALA A 186 5.81 -15.83 3.06
CA ALA A 186 6.83 -16.86 3.22
C ALA A 186 6.71 -17.84 2.06
N ILE A 187 7.84 -18.21 1.45
CA ILE A 187 7.90 -19.24 0.41
C ILE A 187 8.63 -20.43 1.00
N LYS A 188 7.97 -21.58 1.05
CA LYS A 188 8.51 -22.80 1.61
C LYS A 188 8.15 -24.00 0.74
N ASP A 189 9.15 -24.82 0.39
CA ASP A 189 8.98 -26.02 -0.44
C ASP A 189 8.20 -25.72 -1.74
N GLY A 190 8.47 -24.57 -2.37
CA GLY A 190 7.82 -24.15 -3.61
C GLY A 190 6.40 -23.59 -3.45
N VAL A 191 5.89 -23.41 -2.24
CA VAL A 191 4.55 -22.90 -1.94
C VAL A 191 4.65 -21.49 -1.34
N ILE A 192 3.84 -20.58 -1.85
CA ILE A 192 3.70 -19.21 -1.31
C ILE A 192 2.63 -19.23 -0.21
N TYR A 193 2.99 -18.75 0.98
CA TYR A 193 2.08 -18.55 2.11
C TYR A 193 1.94 -17.06 2.39
N THR A 194 0.72 -16.60 2.64
CA THR A 194 0.42 -15.24 3.08
C THR A 194 -0.79 -15.24 4.01
N HIS A 195 -0.85 -14.28 4.92
CA HIS A 195 -1.97 -14.18 5.85
C HIS A 195 -3.32 -14.09 5.09
N PRO A 196 -4.37 -14.83 5.48
CA PRO A 196 -5.69 -14.75 4.84
C PRO A 196 -6.30 -13.35 4.99
N ILE A 197 -7.13 -12.96 4.03
CA ILE A 197 -7.82 -11.66 4.05
C ILE A 197 -8.78 -11.62 5.24
N ASN A 198 -8.52 -10.70 6.17
CA ASN A 198 -9.37 -10.40 7.31
C ASN A 198 -9.07 -8.97 7.82
N ASN A 199 -9.56 -8.64 9.01
CA ASN A 199 -9.37 -7.32 9.62
C ASN A 199 -7.94 -7.02 10.14
N TYR A 200 -7.00 -7.94 10.07
CA TYR A 200 -5.61 -7.76 10.52
C TYR A 200 -4.66 -7.34 9.41
N ILE A 201 -5.07 -7.46 8.15
CA ILE A 201 -4.26 -7.06 7.01
C ILE A 201 -5.07 -6.25 5.99
N LEU A 202 -4.36 -5.44 5.20
CA LEU A 202 -4.93 -4.83 4.02
C LEU A 202 -4.94 -5.83 2.86
N ASN A 203 -6.06 -5.95 2.15
CA ASN A 203 -6.07 -6.64 0.86
C ASN A 203 -5.35 -5.78 -0.19
N GLY A 204 -4.03 -5.98 -0.31
CA GLY A 204 -3.18 -5.20 -1.20
C GLY A 204 -3.49 -5.44 -2.68
N ILE A 205 -3.51 -4.38 -3.52
CA ILE A 205 -3.70 -4.55 -4.96
C ILE A 205 -2.52 -5.34 -5.56
N THR A 206 -1.30 -5.03 -5.15
CA THR A 206 -0.12 -5.83 -5.54
C THR A 206 -0.23 -7.28 -5.08
N ARG A 207 -0.85 -7.55 -3.92
CA ARG A 207 -1.12 -8.92 -3.44
C ARG A 207 -2.09 -9.68 -4.37
N ILE A 208 -3.14 -9.00 -4.85
CA ILE A 208 -4.08 -9.56 -5.83
C ILE A 208 -3.35 -9.91 -7.13
N VAL A 209 -2.49 -9.02 -7.61
CA VAL A 209 -1.67 -9.26 -8.82
C VAL A 209 -0.72 -10.44 -8.62
N ILE A 210 0.00 -10.53 -7.49
CA ILE A 210 0.90 -11.65 -7.17
C ILE A 210 0.14 -12.98 -7.16
N LYS A 211 -1.06 -13.02 -6.57
CA LYS A 211 -1.88 -14.25 -6.56
C LYS A 211 -2.23 -14.70 -7.97
N LYS A 212 -2.62 -13.76 -8.85
CA LYS A 212 -2.91 -14.05 -10.26
C LYS A 212 -1.68 -14.53 -11.02
N ILE A 213 -0.53 -13.89 -10.80
CA ILE A 213 0.73 -14.35 -11.39
C ILE A 213 1.09 -15.76 -10.91
N ALA A 214 0.93 -16.05 -9.63
CA ALA A 214 1.17 -17.39 -9.08
C ALA A 214 0.26 -18.45 -9.75
N GLU A 215 -1.01 -18.13 -9.98
CA GLU A 215 -1.95 -18.98 -10.72
C GLU A 215 -1.48 -19.21 -12.16
N ASP A 216 -1.10 -18.16 -12.90
CA ASP A 216 -0.62 -18.22 -14.29
C ASP A 216 0.67 -19.04 -14.44
N TYR A 217 1.54 -18.98 -13.44
CA TYR A 217 2.82 -19.73 -13.40
C TYR A 217 2.70 -21.10 -12.73
N ASN A 218 1.50 -21.50 -12.29
CA ASN A 218 1.23 -22.74 -11.55
C ASN A 218 2.06 -22.86 -10.26
N ILE A 219 2.28 -21.75 -9.57
CA ILE A 219 2.94 -21.72 -8.26
C ILE A 219 1.85 -21.85 -7.18
N PRO A 220 1.89 -22.87 -6.31
CA PRO A 220 0.90 -23.02 -5.25
C PRO A 220 0.88 -21.80 -4.33
N PHE A 221 -0.32 -21.22 -4.11
CA PHE A 221 -0.53 -20.04 -3.30
C PHE A 221 -1.56 -20.33 -2.20
N LYS A 222 -1.17 -20.15 -0.93
CA LYS A 222 -1.99 -20.43 0.23
C LYS A 222 -2.23 -19.19 1.07
N GLU A 223 -3.49 -18.90 1.27
CA GLU A 223 -3.96 -17.86 2.19
C GLU A 223 -4.19 -18.51 3.56
N GLU A 224 -3.11 -18.79 4.28
CA GLU A 224 -3.09 -19.44 5.58
C GLU A 224 -2.22 -18.64 6.56
N THR A 225 -2.61 -18.60 7.83
CA THR A 225 -1.77 -17.98 8.87
C THR A 225 -0.51 -18.80 9.09
N PHE A 226 0.59 -18.12 9.33
CA PHE A 226 1.88 -18.74 9.65
C PHE A 226 2.58 -17.95 10.76
N THR A 227 3.52 -18.61 11.43
CA THR A 227 4.22 -18.05 12.58
C THR A 227 5.49 -17.31 12.17
N VAL A 228 6.01 -16.49 13.07
CA VAL A 228 7.34 -15.86 12.94
C VAL A 228 8.43 -16.93 12.76
N ASP A 229 8.32 -18.05 13.49
CA ASP A 229 9.27 -19.17 13.34
C ASP A 229 9.18 -19.80 11.94
N PHE A 230 7.98 -20.02 11.42
CA PHE A 230 7.80 -20.49 10.04
C PHE A 230 8.40 -19.52 9.03
N LEU A 231 8.17 -18.20 9.21
CA LEU A 231 8.75 -17.16 8.36
C LEU A 231 10.28 -17.20 8.38
N LYS A 232 10.91 -17.33 9.55
CA LYS A 232 12.37 -17.40 9.73
C LYS A 232 12.99 -18.67 9.12
N ASN A 233 12.22 -19.73 8.97
CA ASN A 233 12.62 -21.00 8.35
C ASN A 233 12.14 -21.15 6.90
N ALA A 234 11.64 -20.09 6.27
CA ALA A 234 11.24 -20.08 4.87
C ALA A 234 12.46 -20.16 3.93
N ASP A 235 12.24 -20.62 2.71
CA ASP A 235 13.28 -20.67 1.68
C ASP A 235 13.49 -19.30 1.04
N GLU A 236 12.38 -18.53 0.86
CA GLU A 236 12.36 -17.14 0.40
C GLU A 236 11.32 -16.35 1.20
N VAL A 237 11.57 -15.06 1.38
CA VAL A 237 10.62 -14.12 1.95
C VAL A 237 10.47 -12.93 1.01
N ILE A 238 9.23 -12.51 0.77
CA ILE A 238 8.94 -11.30 -0.01
C ILE A 238 7.96 -10.40 0.73
N VAL A 239 8.03 -9.12 0.41
CA VAL A 239 7.02 -8.13 0.75
C VAL A 239 6.52 -7.46 -0.51
N SER A 240 5.24 -7.02 -0.50
CA SER A 240 4.66 -6.37 -1.67
C SER A 240 3.83 -5.15 -1.32
N SER A 241 3.98 -4.11 -2.10
CA SER A 241 3.13 -2.92 -2.08
C SER A 241 3.18 -2.20 -3.42
N THR A 242 2.35 -1.21 -3.62
CA THR A 242 2.34 -0.37 -4.82
C THR A 242 3.70 0.27 -5.12
N SER A 243 4.48 0.66 -4.10
CA SER A 243 5.80 1.27 -4.28
C SER A 243 6.95 0.28 -4.21
N ALA A 244 6.79 -0.84 -3.50
CA ALA A 244 7.82 -1.87 -3.35
C ALA A 244 7.72 -2.96 -4.43
N GLU A 245 6.59 -3.05 -5.14
CA GLU A 245 6.33 -4.13 -6.11
C GLU A 245 6.49 -5.52 -5.47
N VAL A 246 7.32 -6.40 -6.02
CA VAL A 246 7.66 -7.72 -5.47
C VAL A 246 9.09 -7.66 -4.91
N THR A 247 9.23 -7.14 -3.71
CA THR A 247 10.55 -6.94 -3.09
C THR A 247 10.97 -8.15 -2.26
N PRO A 248 12.11 -8.80 -2.59
CA PRO A 248 12.66 -9.87 -1.79
C PRO A 248 13.24 -9.36 -0.46
N VAL A 249 12.99 -10.10 0.62
CA VAL A 249 13.67 -9.91 1.91
C VAL A 249 14.76 -10.96 2.00
N ILE A 250 16.03 -10.56 1.87
CA ILE A 250 17.18 -11.47 1.85
C ILE A 250 17.78 -11.69 3.24
N LYS A 251 17.37 -10.89 4.23
CA LYS A 251 17.82 -10.99 5.62
C LYS A 251 16.73 -10.55 6.56
N LEU A 252 16.44 -11.33 7.60
CA LEU A 252 15.44 -11.02 8.61
C LEU A 252 16.05 -11.15 10.01
N ASP A 253 15.89 -10.12 10.84
CA ASP A 253 16.45 -10.05 12.20
C ASP A 253 17.97 -10.39 12.28
N GLY A 254 18.70 -10.09 11.22
CA GLY A 254 20.13 -10.35 11.12
C GLY A 254 20.50 -11.68 10.44
N GLU A 255 19.56 -12.61 10.27
CA GLU A 255 19.80 -13.91 9.64
C GLU A 255 19.46 -13.90 8.15
N PRO A 256 20.33 -14.42 7.28
CA PRO A 256 20.10 -14.42 5.83
C PRO A 256 19.16 -15.56 5.40
N PHE A 257 18.37 -15.30 4.35
CA PHE A 257 17.68 -16.32 3.55
C PHE A 257 18.52 -16.66 2.32
N ASN A 258 18.47 -17.90 1.86
CA ASN A 258 19.08 -18.33 0.62
C ASN A 258 20.50 -17.77 0.40
N ASP A 259 21.35 -17.84 1.43
CA ASP A 259 22.71 -17.26 1.44
C ASP A 259 22.75 -15.76 1.08
N GLY A 260 21.70 -15.01 1.39
CA GLY A 260 21.57 -13.60 1.07
C GLY A 260 21.25 -13.30 -0.39
N LYS A 261 20.70 -14.27 -1.12
CA LYS A 261 20.35 -14.13 -2.54
C LYS A 261 18.84 -14.19 -2.75
N VAL A 262 18.38 -13.52 -3.80
CA VAL A 262 17.00 -13.59 -4.24
C VAL A 262 16.69 -14.98 -4.79
N GLY A 263 15.60 -15.57 -4.32
CA GLY A 263 15.23 -16.92 -4.68
C GLY A 263 14.51 -17.03 -6.05
N PRO A 264 14.41 -18.25 -6.59
CA PRO A 264 13.88 -18.48 -7.93
C PRO A 264 12.38 -18.18 -8.07
N ILE A 265 11.57 -18.43 -7.04
CA ILE A 265 10.14 -18.13 -7.10
C ILE A 265 9.90 -16.62 -7.07
N THR A 266 10.66 -15.88 -6.27
CA THR A 266 10.62 -14.42 -6.29
C THR A 266 10.92 -13.88 -7.69
N ARG A 267 11.95 -14.42 -8.39
CA ARG A 267 12.28 -14.01 -9.77
C ARG A 267 11.17 -14.31 -10.76
N GLN A 268 10.48 -15.44 -10.65
CA GLN A 268 9.32 -15.75 -11.49
C GLN A 268 8.17 -14.76 -11.24
N LEU A 269 7.91 -14.42 -9.98
CA LEU A 269 6.88 -13.43 -9.64
C LEU A 269 7.24 -12.04 -10.17
N GLN A 270 8.51 -11.63 -10.08
CA GLN A 270 8.98 -10.36 -10.66
C GLN A 270 8.82 -10.33 -12.18
N GLU A 271 9.20 -11.40 -12.88
CA GLU A 271 9.01 -11.52 -14.34
C GLU A 271 7.52 -11.43 -14.73
N GLY A 272 6.65 -12.13 -13.98
CA GLY A 272 5.20 -12.06 -14.18
C GLY A 272 4.66 -10.65 -13.91
N PHE A 273 5.21 -9.96 -12.91
CA PHE A 273 4.80 -8.60 -12.56
C PHE A 273 5.15 -7.59 -13.67
N GLU A 274 6.33 -7.72 -14.30
CA GLU A 274 6.69 -6.89 -15.48
C GLU A 274 5.66 -7.05 -16.61
N LYS A 275 5.30 -8.29 -16.97
CA LYS A 275 4.29 -8.56 -18.00
C LYS A 275 2.92 -8.01 -17.61
N TYR A 276 2.61 -8.05 -16.32
CA TYR A 276 1.35 -7.51 -15.79
C TYR A 276 1.30 -5.99 -15.88
N ILE A 277 2.41 -5.28 -15.60
CA ILE A 277 2.53 -3.82 -15.80
C ILE A 277 2.23 -3.46 -17.25
N GLU A 278 2.84 -4.15 -18.21
CA GLU A 278 2.66 -3.86 -19.65
C GLU A 278 1.20 -4.00 -20.11
N SER A 279 0.47 -4.96 -19.55
CA SER A 279 -0.91 -5.29 -19.99
C SER A 279 -2.02 -4.59 -19.20
N HIS A 280 -1.75 -4.06 -18.01
CA HIS A 280 -2.76 -3.50 -17.09
C HIS A 280 -2.50 -2.03 -16.70
N SER A 281 -1.65 -1.32 -17.42
CA SER A 281 -1.46 0.14 -17.29
C SER A 281 -2.28 0.89 -18.35
N ILE A 282 -3.13 1.84 -17.93
CA ILE A 282 -4.06 2.59 -18.79
C ILE A 282 -3.85 4.10 -18.72
#